data_39a1c66de26866abd9f729c2de5d6e4c
#
_entry.id   39a1c66de26866abd9f729c2de5d6e4c
#
_cell.length_a   1.000
_cell.length_b   1.000
_cell.length_c   1.000
_cell.angle_alpha   90.00
_cell.angle_beta   90.00
_cell.angle_gamma   90.00
#
_symmetry.space_group_name_H-M   'P 1'
#
loop_
_entity.id
_entity.type
_entity.pdbx_description
1 polymer ?
#
loop_
_entity_poly.entity_id
_entity_poly.type
_entity_poly.pdbx_seq_one_letter_code
_entity_poly.pdbx_strand_id
1 'polypeptide(L)'
;MGIDSIVLSENLSESDYDMGSILNLLYPIKAKPMGYPQLKINETTEHKRFNLLSIADSYYWIWFNKVGFNQKFFSNSRFLEYYSKAHLSNGEVKNVKELNIIDEVLASDVILILGSESNLYRMGYGFVEEFHQLIPEVKKIYKTKLNEYKKGIIQDKAWYESIVNKAKQKSISVDSMLTIDAIYLIQHERDK
;
A
#
# COMPACT_ATOMS: atom_id res chain seq x y z
N MET A 1 -16.89 0.16 3.41
CA MET A 1 -16.73 1.61 3.55
C MET A 1 -17.76 2.31 2.67
N GLY A 2 -18.43 3.33 3.17
CA GLY A 2 -19.40 4.15 2.43
C GLY A 2 -19.32 5.61 2.88
N ILE A 3 -19.97 6.50 2.14
CA ILE A 3 -20.16 7.89 2.57
C ILE A 3 -21.51 7.92 3.29
N ASP A 4 -21.47 8.35 4.56
CA ASP A 4 -22.70 8.48 5.37
C ASP A 4 -23.43 9.78 5.01
N SER A 5 -22.68 10.88 4.94
CA SER A 5 -23.19 12.21 4.62
C SER A 5 -22.08 13.09 4.06
N ILE A 6 -22.46 14.24 3.48
CA ILE A 6 -21.53 15.30 3.08
C ILE A 6 -21.89 16.54 3.87
N VAL A 7 -20.97 17.02 4.68
CA VAL A 7 -21.14 18.27 5.45
C VAL A 7 -20.56 19.44 4.66
N LEU A 8 -21.39 20.43 4.35
CA LEU A 8 -20.92 21.66 3.74
C LEU A 8 -20.37 22.58 4.83
N SER A 9 -19.17 23.11 4.62
CA SER A 9 -18.52 24.05 5.56
C SER A 9 -17.86 25.21 4.83
N GLU A 10 -18.07 26.42 5.36
CA GLU A 10 -17.31 27.61 4.97
C GLU A 10 -15.97 27.70 5.71
N ASN A 11 -15.83 26.94 6.82
CA ASN A 11 -14.56 26.78 7.51
C ASN A 11 -13.76 25.69 6.80
N LEU A 12 -12.91 26.12 5.87
CA LEU A 12 -12.07 25.22 5.08
C LEU A 12 -10.97 24.61 5.96
N SER A 13 -10.59 23.36 5.66
CA SER A 13 -9.38 22.81 6.24
C SER A 13 -8.15 23.51 5.66
N GLU A 14 -7.04 23.53 6.39
CA GLU A 14 -5.79 24.20 5.95
C GLU A 14 -5.37 23.76 4.53
N SER A 15 -5.54 22.49 4.20
CA SER A 15 -5.21 21.94 2.87
C SER A 15 -6.09 22.46 1.73
N ASP A 16 -7.29 22.96 2.03
CA ASP A 16 -8.23 23.45 1.02
C ASP A 16 -8.06 24.95 0.75
N TYR A 17 -7.28 25.61 1.58
CA TYR A 17 -7.00 27.04 1.48
C TYR A 17 -5.49 27.35 1.45
N ASP A 18 -4.65 26.36 1.24
CA ASP A 18 -3.19 26.48 1.24
C ASP A 18 -2.70 27.52 0.22
N MET A 19 -3.21 27.47 -1.02
CA MET A 19 -2.88 28.45 -2.06
C MET A 19 -3.35 29.86 -1.69
N GLY A 20 -4.52 29.99 -1.10
CA GLY A 20 -5.05 31.27 -0.64
C GLY A 20 -4.23 31.87 0.50
N SER A 21 -3.67 31.05 1.37
CA SER A 21 -2.83 31.48 2.49
C SER A 21 -1.42 31.92 2.08
N ILE A 22 -0.88 31.30 1.00
CA ILE A 22 0.44 31.62 0.45
C ILE A 22 0.40 32.94 -0.37
N LEU A 23 -0.73 33.22 -1.03
CA LEU A 23 -0.92 34.46 -1.76
C LEU A 23 -1.03 35.62 -0.75
N ASN A 24 0.00 36.46 -0.66
CA ASN A 24 0.02 37.65 0.20
C ASN A 24 -0.91 38.72 -0.37
N LEU A 25 -2.21 38.46 -0.34
CA LEU A 25 -3.24 39.34 -0.89
C LEU A 25 -3.64 40.42 0.14
N LEU A 26 -3.84 41.65 -0.33
CA LEU A 26 -4.36 42.75 0.51
C LEU A 26 -5.76 42.45 1.07
N TYR A 27 -6.54 41.64 0.34
CA TYR A 27 -7.85 41.16 0.76
C TYR A 27 -7.91 39.65 0.63
N PRO A 28 -8.32 38.93 1.67
CA PRO A 28 -8.45 37.48 1.59
C PRO A 28 -9.54 37.09 0.56
N ILE A 29 -9.29 36.06 -0.20
CA ILE A 29 -10.29 35.47 -1.10
C ILE A 29 -11.38 34.87 -0.22
N LYS A 30 -12.63 35.27 -0.45
CA LYS A 30 -13.76 34.67 0.26
C LYS A 30 -13.86 33.20 -0.12
N ALA A 31 -13.75 32.33 0.86
CA ALA A 31 -13.90 30.90 0.67
C ALA A 31 -15.35 30.56 0.22
N LYS A 32 -15.49 29.60 -0.68
CA LYS A 32 -16.78 29.01 -0.99
C LYS A 32 -16.97 27.78 -0.11
N PRO A 33 -18.22 27.45 0.29
CA PRO A 33 -18.48 26.22 1.03
C PRO A 33 -17.95 25.00 0.27
N MET A 34 -17.22 24.13 0.99
CA MET A 34 -16.75 22.86 0.47
C MET A 34 -17.45 21.69 1.14
N GLY A 35 -17.62 20.59 0.40
CA GLY A 35 -18.25 19.39 0.89
C GLY A 35 -17.23 18.44 1.51
N TYR A 36 -17.41 18.13 2.80
CA TYR A 36 -16.57 17.19 3.55
C TYR A 36 -17.33 15.88 3.74
N PRO A 37 -16.91 14.77 3.08
CA PRO A 37 -17.56 13.48 3.24
C PRO A 37 -17.31 12.92 4.64
N GLN A 38 -18.38 12.50 5.29
CA GLN A 38 -18.33 11.71 6.52
C GLN A 38 -18.27 10.23 6.13
N LEU A 39 -17.17 9.57 6.48
CA LEU A 39 -16.96 8.19 6.10
C LEU A 39 -17.57 7.24 7.14
N LYS A 40 -18.46 6.35 6.68
CA LYS A 40 -18.95 5.23 7.49
C LYS A 40 -18.03 4.03 7.28
N ILE A 41 -17.35 3.61 8.33
CA ILE A 41 -16.48 2.45 8.35
C ILE A 41 -17.20 1.36 9.14
N ASN A 42 -17.52 0.25 8.49
CA ASN A 42 -18.05 -0.93 9.19
C ASN A 42 -16.87 -1.63 9.89
N GLU A 43 -16.80 -1.47 11.21
CA GLU A 43 -15.73 -2.05 12.05
C GLU A 43 -15.97 -3.56 12.35
N THR A 44 -17.09 -4.11 11.89
CA THR A 44 -17.60 -5.43 12.32
C THR A 44 -17.01 -6.63 11.60
N THR A 45 -16.06 -6.45 10.69
CA THR A 45 -15.48 -7.58 9.97
C THR A 45 -13.98 -7.68 10.31
N GLU A 46 -13.59 -8.83 10.89
CA GLU A 46 -12.20 -9.27 11.00
C GLU A 46 -11.62 -9.49 9.58
N HIS A 47 -11.38 -8.39 8.87
CA HIS A 47 -10.70 -8.47 7.59
C HIS A 47 -9.19 -8.43 7.81
N LYS A 48 -8.50 -9.31 7.10
CA LYS A 48 -7.04 -9.20 6.97
C LYS A 48 -6.73 -7.80 6.45
N ARG A 49 -5.93 -7.06 7.21
CA ARG A 49 -5.43 -5.76 6.79
C ARG A 49 -4.19 -5.97 5.92
N PHE A 50 -4.14 -5.27 4.81
CA PHE A 50 -3.02 -5.33 3.88
C PHE A 50 -1.89 -4.38 4.29
N ASN A 51 -0.67 -4.69 3.86
CA ASN A 51 0.47 -3.80 3.96
C ASN A 51 0.48 -2.85 2.76
N LEU A 52 0.55 -1.55 3.02
CA LEU A 52 0.52 -0.51 2.00
C LEU A 52 1.88 0.17 1.85
N LEU A 53 2.35 0.29 0.62
CA LEU A 53 3.42 1.20 0.23
C LEU A 53 2.81 2.30 -0.63
N SER A 54 2.83 3.53 -0.18
CA SER A 54 2.36 4.68 -0.95
C SER A 54 3.51 5.56 -1.39
N ILE A 55 3.54 5.89 -2.67
CA ILE A 55 4.47 6.83 -3.29
C ILE A 55 3.62 8.01 -3.74
N ALA A 56 3.72 9.15 -3.07
CA ALA A 56 2.81 10.25 -3.32
C ALA A 56 3.44 11.62 -2.99
N ASP A 57 2.74 12.67 -3.40
CA ASP A 57 3.04 14.04 -2.98
C ASP A 57 2.36 14.41 -1.66
N SER A 58 2.52 15.67 -1.25
CA SER A 58 1.99 16.18 0.02
C SER A 58 0.45 16.13 0.14
N TYR A 59 -0.30 15.99 -0.95
CA TYR A 59 -1.76 15.81 -0.88
C TYR A 59 -2.15 14.51 -0.19
N TYR A 60 -1.27 13.50 -0.21
CA TYR A 60 -1.51 12.25 0.51
C TYR A 60 -1.57 12.40 2.02
N TRP A 61 -1.03 13.49 2.60
CA TRP A 61 -1.10 13.78 4.03
C TRP A 61 -2.53 13.85 4.56
N ILE A 62 -3.50 14.25 3.72
CA ILE A 62 -4.92 14.27 4.08
C ILE A 62 -5.38 12.86 4.44
N TRP A 63 -5.01 11.87 3.65
CA TRP A 63 -5.36 10.47 3.87
C TRP A 63 -4.54 9.84 4.99
N PHE A 64 -3.27 10.19 5.05
CA PHE A 64 -2.34 9.64 6.04
C PHE A 64 -2.69 10.08 7.46
N ASN A 65 -2.94 11.37 7.70
CA ASN A 65 -3.13 11.95 9.03
C ASN A 65 -4.59 12.19 9.40
N LYS A 66 -5.35 12.91 8.54
CA LYS A 66 -6.67 13.44 8.93
C LYS A 66 -7.77 12.38 8.93
N VAL A 67 -7.77 11.51 7.95
CA VAL A 67 -8.83 10.50 7.81
C VAL A 67 -8.52 9.24 8.62
N GLY A 68 -7.28 9.09 9.10
CA GLY A 68 -6.82 7.87 9.77
C GLY A 68 -6.91 6.64 8.85
N PHE A 69 -6.89 6.89 7.55
CA PHE A 69 -7.09 5.87 6.51
C PHE A 69 -6.09 4.73 6.64
N ASN A 70 -4.80 5.06 6.74
CA ASN A 70 -3.76 4.05 6.81
C ASN A 70 -3.90 3.13 8.03
N GLN A 71 -4.16 3.71 9.21
CA GLN A 71 -4.28 2.95 10.46
C GLN A 71 -5.54 2.09 10.53
N LYS A 72 -6.61 2.51 9.82
CA LYS A 72 -7.89 1.79 9.83
C LYS A 72 -7.93 0.65 8.83
N PHE A 73 -7.31 0.81 7.67
CA PHE A 73 -7.42 -0.15 6.56
C PHE A 73 -6.18 -1.01 6.34
N PHE A 74 -5.02 -0.59 6.84
CA PHE A 74 -3.76 -1.27 6.61
C PHE A 74 -3.10 -1.70 7.93
N SER A 75 -2.45 -2.87 7.92
CA SER A 75 -1.70 -3.39 9.08
C SER A 75 -0.36 -2.65 9.24
N ASN A 76 0.29 -2.39 8.11
CA ASN A 76 1.53 -1.64 8.04
C ASN A 76 1.48 -0.75 6.79
N SER A 77 1.68 0.55 6.99
CA SER A 77 1.70 1.51 5.89
C SER A 77 2.96 2.35 5.93
N ARG A 78 3.57 2.49 4.78
CA ARG A 78 4.75 3.31 4.56
C ARG A 78 4.43 4.32 3.48
N PHE A 79 4.78 5.57 3.73
CA PHE A 79 4.56 6.67 2.81
C PHE A 79 5.89 7.26 2.34
N LEU A 80 6.19 7.09 1.06
CA LEU A 80 7.36 7.65 0.40
C LEU A 80 6.98 9.00 -0.23
N GLU A 81 7.14 10.06 0.56
CA GLU A 81 6.81 11.42 0.17
C GLU A 81 7.80 11.92 -0.89
N TYR A 82 7.29 12.25 -2.09
CA TYR A 82 8.08 12.65 -3.26
C TYR A 82 9.22 11.69 -3.59
N TYR A 83 9.13 10.42 -3.17
CA TYR A 83 10.20 9.43 -3.26
C TYR A 83 11.54 9.94 -2.70
N SER A 84 11.45 10.72 -1.64
CA SER A 84 12.59 11.36 -0.96
C SER A 84 12.63 11.02 0.52
N LYS A 85 11.50 11.18 1.22
CA LYS A 85 11.35 10.86 2.64
C LYS A 85 10.38 9.68 2.81
N ALA A 86 10.73 8.77 3.70
CA ALA A 86 9.90 7.63 4.06
C ALA A 86 9.32 7.83 5.46
N HIS A 87 8.01 7.92 5.55
CA HIS A 87 7.26 7.98 6.81
C HIS A 87 6.77 6.57 7.15
N LEU A 88 7.31 6.01 8.22
CA LEU A 88 7.04 4.63 8.64
C LEU A 88 5.85 4.60 9.62
N SER A 89 5.23 3.43 9.75
CA SER A 89 4.07 3.22 10.64
C SER A 89 4.37 3.45 12.12
N ASN A 90 5.63 3.34 12.53
CA ASN A 90 6.09 3.63 13.90
C ASN A 90 6.36 5.12 14.17
N GLY A 91 6.10 6.00 13.19
CA GLY A 91 6.36 7.44 13.26
C GLY A 91 7.80 7.86 12.91
N GLU A 92 8.67 6.90 12.60
CA GLU A 92 10.04 7.19 12.16
C GLU A 92 10.04 7.78 10.75
N VAL A 93 10.95 8.73 10.50
CA VAL A 93 11.15 9.33 9.17
C VAL A 93 12.59 9.07 8.75
N LYS A 94 12.75 8.46 7.57
CA LYS A 94 14.04 8.15 6.96
C LYS A 94 14.19 8.81 5.60
N ASN A 95 15.41 8.88 5.08
CA ASN A 95 15.62 9.14 3.67
C ASN A 95 15.31 7.87 2.87
N VAL A 96 14.63 7.98 1.72
CA VAL A 96 14.32 6.82 0.88
C VAL A 96 15.59 6.07 0.45
N LYS A 97 16.70 6.76 0.28
CA LYS A 97 18.02 6.15 -0.06
C LYS A 97 18.57 5.22 1.03
N GLU A 98 18.04 5.30 2.25
CA GLU A 98 18.40 4.40 3.35
C GLU A 98 17.58 3.11 3.36
N LEU A 99 16.56 3.02 2.50
CA LEU A 99 15.69 1.87 2.38
C LEU A 99 16.19 0.92 1.28
N ASN A 100 15.96 -0.36 1.50
CA ASN A 100 16.02 -1.33 0.42
C ASN A 100 14.65 -1.38 -0.28
N ILE A 101 14.55 -0.78 -1.44
CA ILE A 101 13.27 -0.69 -2.18
C ILE A 101 12.71 -2.06 -2.56
N ILE A 102 13.57 -3.05 -2.81
CA ILE A 102 13.11 -4.42 -3.08
C ILE A 102 12.39 -4.99 -1.85
N ASP A 103 12.96 -4.82 -0.65
CA ASP A 103 12.35 -5.31 0.58
C ASP A 103 11.03 -4.58 0.87
N GLU A 104 10.96 -3.27 0.66
CA GLU A 104 9.75 -2.47 0.81
C GLU A 104 8.62 -2.94 -0.12
N VAL A 105 8.95 -3.20 -1.38
CA VAL A 105 8.00 -3.73 -2.38
C VAL A 105 7.56 -5.14 -2.02
N LEU A 106 8.50 -6.03 -1.68
CA LEU A 106 8.20 -7.41 -1.32
C LEU A 106 7.40 -7.53 -0.01
N ALA A 107 7.54 -6.58 0.92
CA ALA A 107 6.76 -6.51 2.15
C ALA A 107 5.36 -5.91 1.95
N SER A 108 5.02 -5.40 0.78
CA SER A 108 3.75 -4.74 0.49
C SER A 108 2.78 -5.66 -0.23
N ASP A 109 1.50 -5.60 0.16
CA ASP A 109 0.39 -6.24 -0.56
C ASP A 109 -0.20 -5.28 -1.60
N VAL A 110 -0.12 -3.97 -1.33
CA VAL A 110 -0.63 -2.91 -2.19
C VAL A 110 0.43 -1.83 -2.37
N ILE A 111 0.65 -1.42 -3.60
CA ILE A 111 1.47 -0.26 -3.95
C ILE A 111 0.55 0.80 -4.54
N LEU A 112 0.48 1.96 -3.88
CA LEU A 112 -0.31 3.10 -4.32
C LEU A 112 0.62 4.19 -4.85
N ILE A 113 0.47 4.56 -6.12
CA ILE A 113 1.15 5.73 -6.70
C ILE A 113 0.09 6.81 -6.90
N LEU A 114 0.27 7.94 -6.23
CA LEU A 114 -0.68 9.04 -6.25
C LEU A 114 0.07 10.37 -6.46
N GLY A 115 -0.48 11.22 -7.31
CA GLY A 115 0.04 12.57 -7.54
C GLY A 115 -1.10 13.53 -7.76
N SER A 116 -0.95 14.77 -7.30
CA SER A 116 -1.82 15.86 -7.68
C SER A 116 -1.68 16.16 -9.18
N GLU A 117 -2.67 16.82 -9.75
CA GLU A 117 -2.66 17.20 -11.16
C GLU A 117 -1.39 17.97 -11.56
N SER A 118 -0.92 18.85 -10.68
CA SER A 118 0.32 19.63 -10.89
C SER A 118 1.58 18.78 -10.95
N ASN A 119 1.55 17.54 -10.44
CA ASN A 119 2.69 16.62 -10.36
C ASN A 119 2.60 15.43 -11.32
N LEU A 120 1.56 15.36 -12.17
CA LEU A 120 1.37 14.24 -13.11
C LEU A 120 2.55 14.04 -14.07
N TYR A 121 3.26 15.12 -14.44
CA TYR A 121 4.41 15.06 -15.36
C TYR A 121 5.61 14.28 -14.79
N ARG A 122 5.63 14.02 -13.48
CA ARG A 122 6.66 13.22 -12.80
C ARG A 122 6.05 12.25 -11.79
N MET A 123 4.91 11.68 -12.15
CA MET A 123 4.20 10.73 -11.29
C MET A 123 5.11 9.58 -10.87
N GLY A 124 5.13 9.27 -9.58
CA GLY A 124 6.04 8.28 -9.00
C GLY A 124 7.43 8.80 -8.61
N TYR A 125 7.79 10.03 -9.00
CA TYR A 125 9.00 10.76 -8.54
C TYR A 125 10.31 9.98 -8.73
N GLY A 126 10.40 9.11 -9.75
CA GLY A 126 11.55 8.25 -10.03
C GLY A 126 11.40 6.81 -9.49
N PHE A 127 10.43 6.53 -8.64
CA PHE A 127 10.18 5.16 -8.15
C PHE A 127 9.89 4.17 -9.27
N VAL A 128 9.06 4.57 -10.25
CA VAL A 128 8.66 3.66 -11.34
C VAL A 128 9.86 3.25 -12.18
N GLU A 129 10.72 4.20 -12.50
CA GLU A 129 11.94 3.99 -13.30
C GLU A 129 12.93 3.11 -12.55
N GLU A 130 13.16 3.38 -11.26
CA GLU A 130 14.04 2.57 -10.42
C GLU A 130 13.48 1.17 -10.24
N PHE A 131 12.21 1.04 -9.89
CA PHE A 131 11.57 -0.25 -9.69
C PHE A 131 11.57 -1.09 -10.97
N HIS A 132 11.36 -0.48 -12.14
CA HIS A 132 11.44 -1.18 -13.42
C HIS A 132 12.79 -1.86 -13.62
N GLN A 133 13.88 -1.21 -13.22
CA GLN A 133 15.24 -1.79 -13.29
C GLN A 133 15.44 -2.93 -12.28
N LEU A 134 14.73 -2.91 -11.15
CA LEU A 134 14.81 -3.91 -10.09
C LEU A 134 13.93 -5.14 -10.34
N ILE A 135 12.98 -5.09 -11.28
CA ILE A 135 12.04 -6.19 -11.57
C ILE A 135 12.74 -7.56 -11.79
N PRO A 136 13.86 -7.67 -12.55
CA PRO A 136 14.52 -8.94 -12.73
C PRO A 136 15.03 -9.56 -11.44
N GLU A 137 15.55 -8.73 -10.53
CA GLU A 137 16.03 -9.15 -9.22
C GLU A 137 14.88 -9.56 -8.31
N VAL A 138 13.82 -8.77 -8.23
CA VAL A 138 12.58 -9.11 -7.50
C VAL A 138 12.02 -10.45 -7.96
N LYS A 139 11.92 -10.68 -9.27
CA LYS A 139 11.48 -11.95 -9.84
C LYS A 139 12.37 -13.12 -9.44
N LYS A 140 13.69 -12.92 -9.42
CA LYS A 140 14.66 -13.95 -9.02
C LYS A 140 14.48 -14.31 -7.54
N ILE A 141 14.40 -13.32 -6.65
CA ILE A 141 14.18 -13.50 -5.22
C ILE A 141 12.88 -14.27 -4.97
N TYR A 142 11.78 -13.79 -5.59
CA TYR A 142 10.47 -14.43 -5.44
C TYR A 142 10.47 -15.89 -5.91
N LYS A 143 11.08 -16.16 -7.07
CA LYS A 143 11.20 -17.53 -7.63
C LYS A 143 12.02 -18.44 -6.72
N THR A 144 13.11 -17.95 -6.16
CA THR A 144 13.95 -18.71 -5.23
C THR A 144 13.13 -19.09 -3.99
N LYS A 145 12.47 -18.12 -3.37
CA LYS A 145 11.63 -18.33 -2.18
C LYS A 145 10.47 -19.31 -2.48
N LEU A 146 9.81 -19.15 -3.61
CA LEU A 146 8.75 -20.08 -4.04
C LEU A 146 9.25 -21.53 -4.18
N ASN A 147 10.44 -21.72 -4.75
CA ASN A 147 11.03 -23.04 -4.91
C ASN A 147 11.45 -23.66 -3.56
N GLU A 148 11.91 -22.87 -2.63
CA GLU A 148 12.26 -23.31 -1.26
C GLU A 148 11.01 -23.83 -0.53
N TYR A 149 9.91 -23.09 -0.57
CA TYR A 149 8.65 -23.56 0.01
C TYR A 149 8.10 -24.81 -0.68
N LYS A 150 8.12 -24.87 -2.01
CA LYS A 150 7.73 -26.09 -2.73
C LYS A 150 8.54 -27.31 -2.30
N LYS A 151 9.86 -27.15 -2.14
CA LYS A 151 10.73 -28.23 -1.65
C LYS A 151 10.34 -28.66 -0.23
N GLY A 152 10.11 -27.69 0.68
CA GLY A 152 9.66 -27.98 2.04
C GLY A 152 8.35 -28.78 2.07
N ILE A 153 7.36 -28.39 1.28
CA ILE A 153 6.08 -29.09 1.17
C ILE A 153 6.29 -30.53 0.65
N ILE A 154 7.15 -30.74 -0.36
CA ILE A 154 7.42 -32.06 -0.93
C ILE A 154 8.12 -32.98 0.08
N GLN A 155 8.96 -32.43 0.96
CA GLN A 155 9.66 -33.20 2.00
C GLN A 155 8.73 -33.65 3.13
N ASP A 156 7.65 -32.92 3.39
CA ASP A 156 6.60 -33.32 4.33
C ASP A 156 5.57 -34.21 3.64
N LYS A 157 5.67 -35.54 3.89
CA LYS A 157 4.81 -36.53 3.26
C LYS A 157 3.33 -36.28 3.49
N ALA A 158 2.93 -35.91 4.70
CA ALA A 158 1.52 -35.67 5.04
C ALA A 158 0.98 -34.45 4.29
N TRP A 159 1.79 -33.40 4.22
CA TRP A 159 1.41 -32.20 3.46
C TRP A 159 1.34 -32.48 1.97
N TYR A 160 2.34 -33.17 1.42
CA TYR A 160 2.34 -33.52 0.00
C TYR A 160 1.13 -34.38 -0.41
N GLU A 161 0.73 -35.36 0.41
CA GLU A 161 -0.50 -36.15 0.18
C GLU A 161 -1.75 -35.24 0.21
N SER A 162 -1.82 -34.28 1.11
CA SER A 162 -2.89 -33.26 1.14
C SER A 162 -2.92 -32.44 -0.15
N ILE A 163 -1.75 -32.02 -0.67
CA ILE A 163 -1.63 -31.31 -1.95
C ILE A 163 -2.19 -32.13 -3.12
N VAL A 164 -1.83 -33.42 -3.19
CA VAL A 164 -2.33 -34.33 -4.24
C VAL A 164 -3.86 -34.43 -4.19
N ASN A 165 -4.42 -34.58 -2.99
CA ASN A 165 -5.87 -34.63 -2.80
C ASN A 165 -6.58 -33.33 -3.18
N LYS A 166 -6.06 -32.18 -2.73
CA LYS A 166 -6.56 -30.85 -3.12
C LYS A 166 -6.50 -30.61 -4.63
N ALA A 167 -5.42 -31.04 -5.28
CA ALA A 167 -5.25 -30.93 -6.73
C ALA A 167 -6.31 -31.72 -7.49
N LYS A 168 -6.59 -32.95 -7.05
CA LYS A 168 -7.67 -33.80 -7.62
C LYS A 168 -9.05 -33.15 -7.45
N GLN A 169 -9.36 -32.65 -6.22
CA GLN A 169 -10.64 -32.01 -5.93
C GLN A 169 -10.87 -30.75 -6.79
N LYS A 170 -9.80 -29.96 -7.04
CA LYS A 170 -9.86 -28.73 -7.83
C LYS A 170 -9.65 -28.95 -9.34
N SER A 171 -9.41 -30.20 -9.78
CA SER A 171 -9.12 -30.52 -11.19
C SER A 171 -7.96 -29.73 -11.78
N ILE A 172 -6.89 -29.53 -10.99
CA ILE A 172 -5.66 -28.84 -11.40
C ILE A 172 -4.44 -29.76 -11.23
N SER A 173 -3.30 -29.37 -11.83
CA SER A 173 -2.06 -30.17 -11.67
C SER A 173 -1.54 -30.07 -10.22
N VAL A 174 -0.81 -31.11 -9.79
CA VAL A 174 -0.16 -31.13 -8.46
C VAL A 174 0.83 -29.98 -8.35
N ASP A 175 1.57 -29.63 -9.42
CA ASP A 175 2.50 -28.49 -9.40
C ASP A 175 1.78 -27.15 -9.24
N SER A 176 0.61 -27.00 -9.87
CA SER A 176 -0.22 -25.81 -9.68
C SER A 176 -0.69 -25.69 -8.22
N MET A 177 -1.09 -26.81 -7.60
CA MET A 177 -1.51 -26.79 -6.20
C MET A 177 -0.34 -26.52 -5.25
N LEU A 178 0.85 -27.10 -5.51
CA LEU A 178 2.09 -26.77 -4.79
C LEU A 178 2.41 -25.29 -4.88
N THR A 179 2.24 -24.69 -6.06
CA THR A 179 2.46 -23.26 -6.27
C THR A 179 1.50 -22.42 -5.43
N ILE A 180 0.22 -22.78 -5.39
CA ILE A 180 -0.80 -22.07 -4.59
C ILE A 180 -0.46 -22.12 -3.10
N ASP A 181 -0.15 -23.31 -2.56
CA ASP A 181 0.18 -23.46 -1.14
C ASP A 181 1.51 -22.76 -0.79
N ALA A 182 2.51 -22.79 -1.69
CA ALA A 182 3.76 -22.06 -1.49
C ALA A 182 3.57 -20.52 -1.49
N ILE A 183 2.71 -20.00 -2.38
CA ILE A 183 2.34 -18.58 -2.38
C ILE A 183 1.64 -18.21 -1.07
N TYR A 184 0.74 -19.04 -0.59
CA TYR A 184 0.06 -18.87 0.69
C TYR A 184 1.06 -18.76 1.85
N LEU A 185 2.11 -19.61 1.89
CA LEU A 185 3.15 -19.55 2.91
C LEU A 185 3.95 -18.24 2.83
N ILE A 186 4.33 -17.82 1.62
CA ILE A 186 5.04 -16.54 1.43
C ILE A 186 4.21 -15.38 1.98
N GLN A 187 2.90 -15.40 1.75
CA GLN A 187 2.00 -14.37 2.28
C GLN A 187 1.87 -14.43 3.81
N HIS A 188 1.79 -15.63 4.39
CA HIS A 188 1.66 -15.82 5.84
C HIS A 188 2.94 -15.52 6.62
N GLU A 189 4.11 -15.64 5.99
CA GLU A 189 5.38 -15.26 6.61
C GLU A 189 5.48 -13.74 6.82
N ARG A 190 4.83 -12.97 5.97
CA ARG A 190 4.77 -11.49 6.09
C ARG A 190 3.86 -11.02 7.24
N ASP A 191 2.96 -11.88 7.69
CA ASP A 191 1.98 -11.55 8.72
C ASP A 191 2.53 -11.81 10.15
N LYS A 192 3.76 -12.34 10.27
CA LYS A 192 4.46 -12.58 11.53
C LYS A 192 5.45 -11.46 11.84
#